data_0c55d35b767b69cad67634b81e52b6bd
#
_entry.id   0c55d35b767b69cad67634b81e52b6bd
#
_cell.length_a   1.000
_cell.length_b   1.000
_cell.length_c   1.000
_cell.angle_alpha   90.00
_cell.angle_beta   90.00
_cell.angle_gamma   90.00
#
_symmetry.space_group_name_H-M   'P 1'
#
loop_
_entity.id
_entity.type
_entity.pdbx_description
1 polymer ?
#
loop_
_entity_poly.entity_id
_entity_poly.type
_entity_poly.pdbx_seq_one_letter_code
_entity_poly.pdbx_strand_id
1 'polypeptide(L)'
;MSSTARNKGRRGQREAGNLLRSRDFTVCELNSGTAVEDFIAVCPAGISYSVEVKNTIAITEAHRKQAVAQGKLRRMPWLLLNKITGTGSWLVQRQGENPVVWSEA
;
A
#
# COMPACT_ATOMS: atom_id res chain seq x y z
N MET A 1 -3.12 24.14 3.42
CA MET A 1 -3.45 23.07 2.60
C MET A 1 -2.87 21.73 2.95
N SER A 2 -1.94 21.66 3.85
CA SER A 2 -1.39 20.41 4.34
C SER A 2 -2.44 19.47 4.93
N SER A 3 -3.52 20.02 5.53
CA SER A 3 -4.55 19.18 6.16
C SER A 3 -5.33 18.35 5.15
N THR A 4 -5.64 18.87 3.97
CA THR A 4 -6.38 18.14 2.93
C THR A 4 -5.54 16.99 2.37
N ALA A 5 -4.28 17.24 2.05
CA ALA A 5 -3.38 16.21 1.55
C ALA A 5 -3.14 15.11 2.60
N ARG A 6 -3.01 15.51 3.87
CA ARG A 6 -2.81 14.58 4.97
C ARG A 6 -4.04 13.70 5.18
N ASN A 7 -5.23 14.29 5.11
CA ASN A 7 -6.48 13.54 5.25
C ASN A 7 -6.67 12.54 4.10
N LYS A 8 -6.31 12.93 2.88
CA LYS A 8 -6.35 12.04 1.73
C LYS A 8 -5.41 10.85 1.91
N GLY A 9 -4.20 11.09 2.40
CA GLY A 9 -3.24 10.03 2.67
C GLY A 9 -3.74 9.03 3.71
N ARG A 10 -4.29 9.53 4.82
CA ARG A 10 -4.84 8.69 5.88
C ARG A 10 -6.03 7.86 5.41
N ARG A 11 -6.89 8.46 4.60
CA ARG A 11 -8.04 7.76 4.04
C ARG A 11 -7.58 6.64 3.11
N GLY A 12 -6.64 6.92 2.23
CA GLY A 12 -6.08 5.92 1.32
C GLY A 12 -5.46 4.76 2.07
N GLN A 13 -4.71 5.04 3.12
CA GLN A 13 -4.10 4.02 3.96
C GLN A 13 -5.13 3.14 4.63
N ARG A 14 -6.20 3.73 5.18
CA ARG A 14 -7.29 2.99 5.81
C ARG A 14 -8.02 2.11 4.79
N GLU A 15 -8.32 2.66 3.63
CA GLU A 15 -8.97 1.90 2.56
C GLU A 15 -8.11 0.75 2.07
N ALA A 16 -6.79 0.98 1.94
CA ALA A 16 -5.86 -0.07 1.57
C ALA A 16 -5.83 -1.18 2.60
N GLY A 17 -5.82 -0.83 3.89
CA GLY A 17 -5.89 -1.81 4.96
C GLY A 17 -7.17 -2.64 4.90
N ASN A 18 -8.30 -2.00 4.65
CA ASN A 18 -9.57 -2.70 4.52
C ASN A 18 -9.59 -3.62 3.30
N LEU A 19 -9.03 -3.18 2.18
CA LEU A 19 -8.90 -4.01 0.98
C LEU A 19 -8.08 -5.26 1.26
N LEU A 20 -6.95 -5.12 1.94
CA LEU A 20 -6.10 -6.24 2.29
C LEU A 20 -6.83 -7.22 3.23
N ARG A 21 -7.51 -6.69 4.24
CA ARG A 21 -8.28 -7.53 5.17
C ARG A 21 -9.39 -8.30 4.44
N SER A 22 -10.03 -7.69 3.45
CA SER A 22 -11.05 -8.36 2.65
C SER A 22 -10.49 -9.51 1.82
N ARG A 23 -9.17 -9.55 1.64
CA ARG A 23 -8.46 -10.62 0.94
C ARG A 23 -7.67 -11.51 1.91
N ASP A 24 -8.08 -11.53 3.15
CA ASP A 24 -7.53 -12.39 4.20
C ASP A 24 -6.08 -12.09 4.60
N PHE A 25 -5.63 -10.87 4.37
CA PHE A 25 -4.35 -10.40 4.91
C PHE A 25 -4.55 -9.94 6.35
N THR A 26 -3.53 -10.16 7.16
CA THR A 26 -3.43 -9.55 8.49
C THR A 26 -2.66 -8.24 8.35
N VAL A 27 -3.24 -7.15 8.79
CA VAL A 27 -2.64 -5.81 8.64
C VAL A 27 -2.09 -5.35 9.99
N CYS A 28 -0.81 -4.98 9.98
CA CYS A 28 -0.13 -4.41 11.15
C CYS A 28 0.21 -2.96 10.86
N GLU A 29 -0.51 -2.04 11.48
CA GLU A 29 -0.25 -0.62 11.31
C GLU A 29 0.95 -0.21 12.15
N LEU A 30 1.91 0.46 11.52
CA LEU A 30 3.07 0.98 12.21
C LEU A 30 2.75 2.39 12.69
N ASN A 31 2.49 2.50 13.97
CA ASN A 31 2.16 3.78 14.58
C ASN A 31 3.44 4.49 14.98
N SER A 32 4.13 5.08 14.02
CA SER A 32 5.46 5.62 14.24
C SER A 32 5.49 7.06 14.71
N GLY A 33 4.38 7.75 14.80
CA GLY A 33 4.41 9.17 15.18
C GLY A 33 5.11 10.08 14.18
N THR A 34 5.87 9.53 13.26
CA THR A 34 6.42 10.23 12.13
C THR A 34 5.48 9.98 10.95
N ALA A 35 5.42 10.88 10.03
CA ALA A 35 4.46 10.86 8.94
C ALA A 35 4.63 9.69 7.96
N VAL A 36 5.30 8.64 8.35
CA VAL A 36 5.47 7.47 7.49
C VAL A 36 4.20 6.66 7.57
N GLU A 37 3.45 6.67 6.49
CA GLU A 37 2.12 6.09 6.39
C GLU A 37 2.17 4.67 5.88
N ASP A 38 3.19 3.94 6.26
CA ASP A 38 3.42 2.58 5.79
C ASP A 38 2.97 1.58 6.82
N PHE A 39 2.61 0.41 6.38
CA PHE A 39 2.29 -0.68 7.28
C PHE A 39 2.81 -2.00 6.74
N ILE A 40 2.71 -3.02 7.55
CA ILE A 40 3.11 -4.38 7.19
C ILE A 40 1.84 -5.20 7.04
N ALA A 41 1.77 -6.04 6.04
CA ALA A 41 0.65 -6.96 5.85
C ALA A 41 1.18 -8.38 5.64
N VAL A 42 0.50 -9.34 6.25
CA VAL A 42 0.86 -10.75 6.12
C VAL A 42 -0.23 -11.44 5.30
N CYS A 43 0.15 -12.07 4.20
CA CYS A 43 -0.79 -12.76 3.32
C CYS A 43 -1.25 -14.08 3.94
N PRO A 44 -2.31 -14.72 3.39
CA PRO A 44 -2.78 -16.02 3.91
C PRO A 44 -1.72 -17.11 3.93
N ALA A 45 -0.73 -17.03 3.06
CA ALA A 45 0.39 -17.98 3.03
C ALA A 45 1.46 -17.69 4.09
N GLY A 46 1.31 -16.63 4.88
CA GLY A 46 2.25 -16.29 5.93
C GLY A 46 3.41 -15.41 5.50
N ILE A 47 3.39 -14.87 4.30
CA ILE A 47 4.45 -13.98 3.82
C ILE A 47 4.17 -12.56 4.29
N SER A 48 5.14 -11.93 4.94
CA SER A 48 5.05 -10.53 5.38
C SER A 48 5.52 -9.60 4.29
N TYR A 49 4.75 -8.55 4.04
CA TYR A 49 5.06 -7.54 3.02
C TYR A 49 5.20 -6.16 3.64
N SER A 50 6.18 -5.40 3.15
CA SER A 50 6.26 -3.97 3.40
C SER A 50 5.31 -3.27 2.43
N VAL A 51 4.28 -2.61 2.93
CA VAL A 51 3.21 -2.05 2.10
C VAL A 51 3.41 -0.56 1.91
N GLU A 52 3.37 -0.14 0.64
CA GLU A 52 3.39 1.26 0.24
C GLU A 52 2.06 1.58 -0.42
N VAL A 53 1.42 2.67 0.01
CA VAL A 53 0.10 3.07 -0.48
C VAL A 53 0.19 4.39 -1.21
N LYS A 54 -0.35 4.44 -2.40
CA LYS A 54 -0.44 5.65 -3.23
C LYS A 54 -1.87 5.85 -3.72
N ASN A 55 -2.19 7.09 -4.07
CA ASN A 55 -3.49 7.45 -4.62
C ASN A 55 -3.26 8.39 -5.79
N THR A 56 -2.87 7.82 -6.93
CA THR A 56 -2.51 8.56 -8.13
C THR A 56 -3.11 7.88 -9.35
N ILE A 57 -3.03 8.54 -10.49
CA ILE A 57 -3.59 8.00 -11.74
C ILE A 57 -2.86 6.72 -12.15
N ALA A 58 -1.56 6.64 -11.90
CA ALA A 58 -0.77 5.49 -12.30
C ALA A 58 0.41 5.27 -11.34
N ILE A 59 0.89 4.04 -11.29
CA ILE A 59 2.13 3.72 -10.56
C ILE A 59 3.31 4.25 -11.37
N THR A 60 4.15 5.05 -10.73
CA THR A 60 5.35 5.60 -11.36
C THR A 60 6.59 4.86 -10.88
N GLU A 61 7.70 5.06 -11.59
CA GLU A 61 8.98 4.49 -11.20
C GLU A 61 9.42 5.02 -9.82
N ALA A 62 9.11 6.27 -9.52
CA ALA A 62 9.41 6.84 -8.20
C ALA A 62 8.66 6.09 -7.08
N HIS A 63 7.41 5.70 -7.32
CA HIS A 63 6.64 4.90 -6.36
C HIS A 63 7.30 3.55 -6.12
N ARG A 64 7.74 2.89 -7.19
CA ARG A 64 8.42 1.60 -7.08
C ARG A 64 9.73 1.71 -6.32
N LYS A 65 10.51 2.76 -6.57
CA LYS A 65 11.75 3.00 -5.85
C LYS A 65 11.52 3.18 -4.36
N GLN A 66 10.47 3.90 -3.97
CA GLN A 66 10.11 4.04 -2.56
C GLN A 66 9.75 2.69 -1.94
N ALA A 67 8.94 1.89 -2.63
CA ALA A 67 8.54 0.58 -2.14
C ALA A 67 9.76 -0.34 -1.97
N VAL A 68 10.66 -0.35 -2.95
CA VAL A 68 11.89 -1.14 -2.90
C VAL A 68 12.76 -0.72 -1.71
N ALA A 69 12.94 0.58 -1.52
CA ALA A 69 13.77 1.10 -0.43
C ALA A 69 13.20 0.70 0.93
N GLN A 70 11.90 0.85 1.14
CA GLN A 70 11.26 0.46 2.39
C GLN A 70 11.34 -1.04 2.62
N GLY A 71 11.12 -1.82 1.58
CA GLY A 71 11.24 -3.28 1.68
C GLY A 71 12.63 -3.71 2.11
N LYS A 72 13.66 -3.08 1.56
CA LYS A 72 15.05 -3.37 1.95
C LYS A 72 15.32 -3.01 3.40
N LEU A 73 14.83 -1.86 3.85
CA LEU A 73 14.98 -1.44 5.25
C LEU A 73 14.32 -2.43 6.22
N ARG A 74 13.17 -2.95 5.85
CA ARG A 74 12.41 -3.89 6.68
C ARG A 74 12.81 -5.35 6.45
N ARG A 75 13.65 -5.62 5.45
CA ARG A 75 14.03 -6.98 5.05
C ARG A 75 12.83 -7.83 4.68
N MET A 76 11.90 -7.23 3.96
CA MET A 76 10.66 -7.85 3.49
C MET A 76 10.46 -7.59 2.02
N PRO A 77 9.76 -8.48 1.30
CA PRO A 77 9.28 -8.12 -0.02
C PRO A 77 8.33 -6.94 0.09
N TRP A 78 8.28 -6.14 -0.96
CA TRP A 78 7.39 -4.98 -0.99
C TRP A 78 6.07 -5.31 -1.69
N LEU A 79 5.02 -4.59 -1.29
CA LEU A 79 3.70 -4.62 -1.88
C LEU A 79 3.27 -3.18 -2.10
N LEU A 80 2.98 -2.83 -3.34
CA LEU A 80 2.57 -1.48 -3.71
C LEU A 80 1.09 -1.48 -4.06
N LEU A 81 0.31 -0.65 -3.37
CA LEU A 81 -1.12 -0.48 -3.59
C LEU A 81 -1.36 0.95 -4.06
N ASN A 82 -1.89 1.10 -5.25
CA ASN A 82 -2.23 2.42 -5.78
C ASN A 82 -3.72 2.50 -6.11
N LYS A 83 -4.43 3.33 -5.36
CA LYS A 83 -5.85 3.56 -5.64
C LYS A 83 -5.99 4.37 -6.91
N ILE A 84 -6.74 3.85 -7.87
CA ILE A 84 -7.03 4.56 -9.12
C ILE A 84 -8.17 5.51 -8.85
N THR A 85 -7.85 6.80 -8.89
CA THR A 85 -8.79 7.87 -8.52
C THR A 85 -10.12 7.73 -9.27
N GLY A 86 -11.21 7.74 -8.51
CA GLY A 86 -12.56 7.77 -9.07
C GLY A 86 -13.12 6.45 -9.57
N THR A 87 -12.41 5.32 -9.37
CA THR A 87 -12.85 4.05 -9.97
C THR A 87 -13.21 2.96 -8.97
N GLY A 88 -12.80 3.07 -7.71
CA GLY A 88 -12.94 1.98 -6.75
C GLY A 88 -12.05 0.78 -7.04
N SER A 89 -11.09 0.94 -7.94
CA SER A 89 -10.13 -0.11 -8.29
C SER A 89 -8.74 0.26 -7.82
N TRP A 90 -7.91 -0.75 -7.60
CA TRP A 90 -6.54 -0.59 -7.13
C TRP A 90 -5.59 -1.31 -8.07
N LEU A 91 -4.48 -0.65 -8.40
CA LEU A 91 -3.34 -1.33 -9.00
C LEU A 91 -2.50 -1.89 -7.86
N VAL A 92 -2.19 -3.18 -7.94
CA VAL A 92 -1.46 -3.90 -6.91
C VAL A 92 -0.25 -4.56 -7.55
N GLN A 93 0.93 -4.29 -7.02
CA GLN A 93 2.15 -4.91 -7.52
C GLN A 93 2.94 -5.49 -6.36
N ARG A 94 3.25 -6.77 -6.45
CA ARG A 94 4.16 -7.46 -5.53
C ARG A 94 5.56 -7.45 -6.10
N GLN A 95 6.55 -7.46 -5.23
CA GLN A 95 7.94 -7.59 -5.64
C GLN A 95 8.10 -8.82 -6.56
N GLY A 96 8.71 -8.60 -7.71
CA GLY A 96 8.97 -9.65 -8.68
C GLY A 96 7.79 -10.02 -9.58
N GLU A 97 6.65 -9.32 -9.46
CA GLU A 97 5.46 -9.62 -10.25
C GLU A 97 5.01 -8.38 -11.02
N ASN A 98 4.19 -8.61 -12.03
CA ASN A 98 3.56 -7.53 -12.77
C ASN A 98 2.37 -6.95 -11.98
N PRO A 99 2.02 -5.66 -12.19
CA PRO A 99 0.84 -5.09 -11.56
C PRO A 99 -0.43 -5.81 -11.99
N VAL A 100 -1.37 -5.94 -11.05
CA VAL A 100 -2.70 -6.48 -11.31
C VAL A 100 -3.74 -5.51 -10.76
N VAL A 101 -4.99 -5.67 -11.15
CA VAL A 101 -6.09 -4.83 -10.69
C VAL A 101 -6.92 -5.59 -9.67
N TRP A 102 -7.13 -4.96 -8.51
CA TRP A 102 -8.07 -5.45 -7.51
C TRP A 102 -9.25 -4.49 -7.42
N SER A 103 -10.45 -5.03 -7.42
CA SER A 103 -11.66 -4.24 -7.20
C SER A 103 -12.02 -4.20 -5.73
N GLU A 104 -12.51 -3.05 -5.28
CA GLU A 104 -13.17 -2.97 -3.98
C GLU A 104 -14.52 -3.69 -4.12
N ALA A 105 -14.69 -4.76 -3.39
CA ALA A 105 -15.94 -5.51 -3.44
C ALA A 105 -16.82 -5.14 -2.26
#